data_33bb7919e8a160b0ac166b787ee9283d
#
_entry.id   33bb7919e8a160b0ac166b787ee9283d
#
_cell.length_a   1.000
_cell.length_b   1.000
_cell.length_c   1.000
_cell.angle_alpha   90.00
_cell.angle_beta   90.00
_cell.angle_gamma   90.00
#
_symmetry.space_group_name_H-M   'P 1'
#
loop_
_entity.id
_entity.type
_entity.pdbx_description
1 polymer ?
#
loop_
_entity_poly.entity_id
_entity_poly.type
_entity_poly.pdbx_seq_one_letter_code
_entity_poly.pdbx_strand_id
1 'polypeptide(L)'
;MKFKIEILPSAWEDLKKIEDYYLIQFDLQTAIKVIDYILNTIERLEGFPDSGSMTLDTWLNEQGYHMVICKKHVSIYRKIRDAIYIYHIVDTQTEYTKLFY
;
A
#
# COMPACT_ATOMS: atom_id res chain seq x y z
N MET A 1 15.00 14.73 6.65
CA MET A 1 14.52 13.86 7.73
C MET A 1 13.69 12.72 7.14
N LYS A 2 13.98 11.50 7.51
CA LYS A 2 13.26 10.34 6.98
C LYS A 2 12.10 9.98 7.90
N PHE A 3 10.96 9.65 7.30
CA PHE A 3 9.82 9.13 8.03
C PHE A 3 10.00 7.64 8.29
N LYS A 4 9.49 7.18 9.42
CA LYS A 4 9.51 5.77 9.76
C LYS A 4 8.35 5.07 9.06
N ILE A 5 8.62 3.93 8.40
CA ILE A 5 7.58 3.15 7.72
C ILE A 5 7.15 1.99 8.62
N GLU A 6 5.85 1.92 8.88
CA GLU A 6 5.25 0.81 9.64
C GLU A 6 4.20 0.14 8.76
N ILE A 7 4.47 -1.09 8.35
CA ILE A 7 3.51 -1.88 7.59
C ILE A 7 2.70 -2.68 8.60
N LEU A 8 1.41 -2.36 8.71
CA LEU A 8 0.54 -2.98 9.68
C LEU A 8 0.23 -4.44 9.32
N PRO A 9 -0.18 -5.26 10.31
CA PRO A 9 -0.50 -6.67 10.04
C PRO A 9 -1.50 -6.87 8.90
N SER A 10 -2.50 -6.00 8.80
CA SER A 10 -3.49 -6.08 7.71
C SER A 10 -2.83 -5.93 6.33
N ALA A 11 -1.86 -5.04 6.22
CA ALA A 11 -1.13 -4.85 4.96
C ALA A 11 -0.19 -6.02 4.67
N TRP A 12 0.44 -6.59 5.70
CA TRP A 12 1.26 -7.79 5.52
C TRP A 12 0.43 -8.97 5.03
N GLU A 13 -0.78 -9.13 5.56
CA GLU A 13 -1.71 -10.16 5.08
C GLU A 13 -2.09 -9.94 3.62
N ASP A 14 -2.32 -8.68 3.24
CA ASP A 14 -2.61 -8.33 1.85
C ASP A 14 -1.43 -8.68 0.93
N LEU A 15 -0.21 -8.37 1.36
CA LEU A 15 1.00 -8.72 0.60
C LEU A 15 1.13 -10.23 0.41
N LYS A 16 0.82 -10.99 1.47
CA LYS A 16 0.87 -12.44 1.40
C LYS A 16 -0.10 -12.98 0.37
N LYS A 17 -1.31 -12.44 0.33
CA LYS A 17 -2.32 -12.85 -0.66
C LYS A 17 -1.88 -12.50 -2.07
N ILE A 18 -1.28 -11.34 -2.27
CA ILE A 18 -0.75 -10.91 -3.56
C ILE A 18 0.37 -11.86 -4.01
N GLU A 19 1.30 -12.17 -3.10
CA GLU A 19 2.38 -13.10 -3.38
C GLU A 19 1.84 -14.47 -3.80
N ASP A 20 0.91 -15.00 -3.02
CA ASP A 20 0.30 -16.31 -3.31
C ASP A 20 -0.40 -16.31 -4.67
N TYR A 21 -1.12 -15.25 -5.00
CA TYR A 21 -1.77 -15.13 -6.30
C TYR A 21 -0.77 -15.23 -7.45
N TYR A 22 0.30 -14.45 -7.41
CA TYR A 22 1.29 -14.44 -8.49
C TYR A 22 2.12 -15.71 -8.51
N LEU A 23 2.36 -16.33 -7.36
CA LEU A 23 3.07 -17.60 -7.29
C LEU A 23 2.27 -18.71 -7.95
N ILE A 24 0.95 -18.74 -7.73
CA ILE A 24 0.05 -19.76 -8.29
C ILE A 24 -0.24 -19.52 -9.77
N GLN A 25 -0.52 -18.26 -10.14
CA GLN A 25 -0.93 -17.92 -11.50
C GLN A 25 0.23 -17.77 -12.48
N PHE A 26 1.41 -17.47 -11.97
CA PHE A 26 2.60 -17.23 -12.81
C PHE A 26 3.76 -18.08 -12.32
N ASP A 27 4.73 -17.48 -11.63
CA ASP A 27 5.89 -18.18 -11.11
C ASP A 27 6.50 -17.42 -9.94
N LEU A 28 7.52 -18.03 -9.31
CA LEU A 28 8.20 -17.45 -8.17
C LEU A 28 8.88 -16.13 -8.51
N GLN A 29 9.53 -16.04 -9.66
CA GLN A 29 10.24 -14.82 -10.05
C GLN A 29 9.28 -13.66 -10.25
N THR A 30 8.12 -13.90 -10.84
CA THR A 30 7.10 -12.88 -11.03
C THR A 30 6.56 -12.41 -9.68
N ALA A 31 6.30 -13.35 -8.77
CA ALA A 31 5.83 -13.00 -7.43
C ALA A 31 6.84 -12.10 -6.70
N ILE A 32 8.12 -12.46 -6.75
CA ILE A 32 9.18 -11.67 -6.12
C ILE A 32 9.24 -10.26 -6.71
N LYS A 33 9.17 -10.14 -8.03
CA LYS A 33 9.21 -8.83 -8.70
C LYS A 33 8.04 -7.95 -8.29
N VAL A 34 6.83 -8.51 -8.25
CA VAL A 34 5.64 -7.73 -7.88
C VAL A 34 5.77 -7.21 -6.45
N ILE A 35 6.16 -8.07 -5.52
CA ILE A 35 6.32 -7.68 -4.12
C ILE A 35 7.43 -6.63 -3.97
N ASP A 36 8.55 -6.80 -4.66
CA ASP A 36 9.64 -5.82 -4.62
C ASP A 36 9.20 -4.46 -5.14
N TYR A 37 8.44 -4.40 -6.23
CA TYR A 37 7.91 -3.14 -6.75
C TYR A 37 7.01 -2.44 -5.73
N ILE A 38 6.14 -3.20 -5.08
CA ILE A 38 5.23 -2.65 -4.06
C ILE A 38 6.03 -2.10 -2.88
N LEU A 39 6.97 -2.89 -2.35
CA LEU A 39 7.78 -2.48 -1.21
C LEU A 39 8.67 -1.28 -1.54
N ASN A 40 9.26 -1.24 -2.73
CA ASN A 40 10.08 -0.10 -3.15
C ASN A 40 9.25 1.17 -3.25
N THR A 41 8.01 1.07 -3.74
CA THR A 41 7.10 2.21 -3.80
C THR A 41 6.77 2.74 -2.42
N ILE A 42 6.54 1.82 -1.46
CA ILE A 42 6.29 2.18 -0.08
C ILE A 42 7.54 2.84 0.56
N GLU A 43 8.72 2.30 0.30
CA GLU A 43 9.97 2.86 0.85
C GLU A 43 10.22 4.30 0.43
N ARG A 44 9.79 4.69 -0.76
CA ARG A 44 9.94 6.08 -1.22
C ARG A 44 9.22 7.07 -0.32
N LEU A 45 8.22 6.62 0.41
CA LEU A 45 7.50 7.48 1.33
C LEU A 45 8.36 7.95 2.50
N GLU A 46 9.49 7.28 2.79
CA GLU A 46 10.44 7.72 3.80
C GLU A 46 10.94 9.14 3.54
N GLY A 47 11.26 9.43 2.28
CA GLY A 47 11.76 10.74 1.88
C GLY A 47 10.70 11.65 1.29
N PHE A 48 9.59 11.09 0.81
CA PHE A 48 8.54 11.81 0.12
C PHE A 48 7.16 11.40 0.63
N PRO A 49 6.85 11.68 1.91
CA PRO A 49 5.62 11.19 2.53
C PRO A 49 4.34 11.75 1.89
N ASP A 50 4.44 12.88 1.20
CA ASP A 50 3.29 13.52 0.57
C ASP A 50 3.21 13.23 -0.94
N SER A 51 4.01 12.28 -1.43
CA SER A 51 4.01 11.93 -2.86
C SER A 51 2.78 11.17 -3.31
N GLY A 52 2.01 10.62 -2.37
CA GLY A 52 0.78 9.92 -2.70
C GLY A 52 -0.37 10.86 -3.03
N SER A 53 -1.43 10.28 -3.58
CA SER A 53 -2.64 11.00 -3.96
C SER A 53 -3.72 10.87 -2.89
N MET A 54 -4.73 11.73 -2.98
CA MET A 54 -5.94 11.54 -2.20
C MET A 54 -6.67 10.30 -2.71
N THR A 55 -7.43 9.65 -1.83
CA THR A 55 -8.24 8.51 -2.22
C THR A 55 -9.51 8.98 -2.95
N LEU A 56 -10.26 8.03 -3.50
CA LEU A 56 -11.54 8.33 -4.16
C LEU A 56 -12.69 8.51 -3.15
N ASP A 57 -12.41 8.30 -1.88
CA ASP A 57 -13.42 8.38 -0.82
C ASP A 57 -13.21 9.60 0.06
N THR A 58 -14.23 10.44 0.15
CA THR A 58 -14.14 11.69 0.91
C THR A 58 -13.89 11.45 2.39
N TRP A 59 -14.54 10.44 2.98
CA TRP A 59 -14.36 10.15 4.40
C TRP A 59 -12.92 9.73 4.71
N LEU A 60 -12.35 8.86 3.87
CA LEU A 60 -10.95 8.45 4.05
C LEU A 60 -10.00 9.64 3.95
N ASN A 61 -10.25 10.54 3.00
CA ASN A 61 -9.43 11.75 2.85
C ASN A 61 -9.51 12.64 4.09
N GLU A 62 -10.69 12.77 4.67
CA GLU A 62 -10.89 13.54 5.89
C GLU A 62 -10.17 12.92 7.08
N GLN A 63 -10.01 11.60 7.10
CA GLN A 63 -9.27 10.90 8.15
C GLN A 63 -7.76 10.94 7.93
N GLY A 64 -7.30 11.56 6.85
CA GLY A 64 -5.88 11.70 6.57
C GLY A 64 -5.27 10.57 5.76
N TYR A 65 -6.10 9.68 5.21
CA TYR A 65 -5.60 8.61 4.36
C TYR A 65 -5.20 9.12 2.99
N HIS A 66 -4.13 8.53 2.47
CA HIS A 66 -3.62 8.78 1.12
C HIS A 66 -3.37 7.43 0.47
N MET A 67 -3.16 7.44 -0.85
CA MET A 67 -2.81 6.23 -1.56
C MET A 67 -1.61 6.47 -2.47
N VAL A 68 -0.82 5.42 -2.67
CA VAL A 68 0.24 5.42 -3.65
C VAL A 68 0.05 4.21 -4.56
N ILE A 69 0.12 4.45 -5.87
CA ILE A 69 -0.16 3.42 -6.86
C ILE A 69 1.16 2.85 -7.38
N CYS A 70 1.24 1.52 -7.42
CA CYS A 70 2.34 0.79 -8.01
C CYS A 70 1.78 -0.19 -9.04
N LYS A 71 1.70 0.24 -10.29
CA LYS A 71 1.14 -0.54 -11.39
C LYS A 71 -0.32 -0.93 -11.11
N LYS A 72 -0.58 -2.21 -10.84
CA LYS A 72 -1.96 -2.70 -10.58
C LYS A 72 -2.34 -2.68 -9.11
N HIS A 73 -1.45 -2.23 -8.24
CA HIS A 73 -1.69 -2.26 -6.80
C HIS A 73 -1.68 -0.87 -6.21
N VAL A 74 -2.49 -0.68 -5.18
CA VAL A 74 -2.56 0.57 -4.45
C VAL A 74 -2.30 0.30 -2.97
N SER A 75 -1.41 1.09 -2.40
CA SER A 75 -1.10 1.03 -0.97
C SER A 75 -1.77 2.23 -0.29
N ILE A 76 -2.58 1.96 0.72
CA ILE A 76 -3.33 2.99 1.43
C ILE A 76 -2.63 3.24 2.76
N TYR A 77 -2.24 4.48 2.98
CA TYR A 77 -1.43 4.84 4.12
C TYR A 77 -1.91 6.12 4.78
N ARG A 78 -1.41 6.35 5.98
CA ARG A 78 -1.65 7.58 6.72
C ARG A 78 -0.37 8.02 7.40
N LYS A 79 -0.09 9.33 7.32
CA LYS A 79 1.06 9.92 7.99
C LYS A 79 0.60 10.41 9.37
N ILE A 80 1.22 9.89 10.42
CA ILE A 80 0.93 10.30 11.78
C ILE A 80 2.26 10.68 12.43
N ARG A 81 2.43 11.98 12.72
CA ARG A 81 3.68 12.52 13.25
C ARG A 81 4.85 12.25 12.30
N ASP A 82 5.84 11.49 12.74
CA ASP A 82 7.04 11.16 11.95
C ASP A 82 7.00 9.75 11.36
N ALA A 83 5.85 9.11 11.39
CA ALA A 83 5.68 7.75 10.91
C ALA A 83 4.59 7.67 9.84
N ILE A 84 4.77 6.70 8.95
CA ILE A 84 3.82 6.37 7.90
C ILE A 84 3.33 4.96 8.16
N TYR A 85 2.01 4.81 8.30
CA TYR A 85 1.37 3.53 8.56
C TYR A 85 0.69 3.04 7.30
N ILE A 86 1.07 1.86 6.84
CA ILE A 86 0.45 1.21 5.67
C ILE A 86 -0.65 0.31 6.18
N TYR A 87 -1.90 0.62 5.81
CA TYR A 87 -3.08 -0.09 6.31
C TYR A 87 -3.48 -1.24 5.42
N HIS A 88 -3.53 -1.01 4.11
CA HIS A 88 -3.94 -2.03 3.15
C HIS A 88 -3.19 -1.87 1.84
N ILE A 89 -2.99 -3.00 1.16
CA ILE A 89 -2.39 -3.06 -0.17
C ILE A 89 -3.30 -3.94 -1.00
N VAL A 90 -3.94 -3.36 -2.01
CA VAL A 90 -4.96 -4.05 -2.78
C VAL A 90 -4.80 -3.77 -4.27
N ASP A 91 -5.53 -4.53 -5.08
CA ASP A 91 -5.61 -4.29 -6.53
C ASP A 91 -6.34 -2.97 -6.78
N THR A 92 -5.93 -2.25 -7.82
CA THR A 92 -6.53 -0.95 -8.15
C THR A 92 -8.03 -1.01 -8.44
N GLN A 93 -8.56 -2.20 -8.76
CA GLN A 93 -9.98 -2.39 -9.03
C GLN A 93 -10.79 -2.80 -7.80
N THR A 94 -10.12 -2.99 -6.66
CA THR A 94 -10.78 -3.34 -5.41
C THR A 94 -11.51 -2.13 -4.84
N GLU A 95 -12.72 -2.36 -4.34
CA GLU A 95 -13.44 -1.33 -3.57
C GLU A 95 -12.85 -1.24 -2.18
N TYR A 96 -11.69 -0.58 -2.06
CA TYR A 96 -10.93 -0.55 -0.83
C TYR A 96 -11.64 0.19 0.31
N THR A 97 -12.60 1.03 0.00
CA THR A 97 -13.36 1.76 1.02
C THR A 97 -14.03 0.81 2.01
N LYS A 98 -14.47 -0.37 1.54
CA LYS A 98 -15.12 -1.37 2.39
C LYS A 98 -14.19 -1.97 3.43
N LEU A 99 -12.87 -1.83 3.26
CA LEU A 99 -11.90 -2.34 4.21
C LEU A 99 -11.79 -1.46 5.46
N PHE A 100 -12.32 -0.24 5.40
CA PHE A 100 -12.23 0.75 6.48
C PHE A 100 -13.56 1.03 7.16
N TYR A 101 -14.65 0.51 6.65
CA TYR A 101 -15.99 0.76 7.21
C TYR A 101 -16.53 -0.46 7.93
#